data_4b6d2c9202dc47ddf9268d9a3ab0dafe
#
_entry.id   4b6d2c9202dc47ddf9268d9a3ab0dafe
#
_cell.length_a   1.000
_cell.length_b   1.000
_cell.length_c   1.000
_cell.angle_alpha   90.00
_cell.angle_beta   90.00
_cell.angle_gamma   90.00
#
_symmetry.space_group_name_H-M   'P 1'
#
loop_
_entity.id
_entity.type
_entity.pdbx_description
1 polymer ?
#
loop_
_entity_poly.entity_id
_entity_poly.type
_entity_poly.pdbx_seq_one_letter_code
_entity_poly.pdbx_strand_id
1 'polypeptide(L)'
;MASDRENFYYMKKSITTDLTPANIASVLEILAASPSKLEVLTKSLPKVKWNQPLGKDERTPVEVLAHMLNSEARSAEMIYQALLVDEPYFATVHSERELGKLLHFDLLEFTELLAYFQIRRKVLLRVLSNLKENDWRRTLREEGKQRKESVYWRARTIAMHEQEHLEDLEKKLLI
;
A
#
# COMPACT_ATOMS: atom_id res chain seq x y z
N MET A 1 -5.48 -23.98 -26.28
CA MET A 1 -5.11 -22.55 -26.26
C MET A 1 -5.23 -22.07 -24.83
N ALA A 2 -4.14 -22.03 -24.07
CA ALA A 2 -4.12 -21.38 -22.78
C ALA A 2 -4.37 -19.90 -23.03
N SER A 3 -5.34 -19.33 -22.35
CA SER A 3 -5.78 -17.96 -22.61
C SER A 3 -4.68 -16.98 -22.22
N ASP A 4 -4.52 -15.90 -22.97
CA ASP A 4 -3.59 -14.78 -22.69
C ASP A 4 -3.71 -14.22 -21.26
N ARG A 5 -4.78 -14.58 -20.54
CA ARG A 5 -5.00 -14.26 -19.12
C ARG A 5 -4.06 -15.00 -18.16
N GLU A 6 -3.69 -16.27 -18.43
CA GLU A 6 -2.73 -17.00 -17.58
C GLU A 6 -1.32 -16.44 -17.66
N ASN A 7 -0.90 -15.94 -18.84
CA ASN A 7 0.40 -15.33 -19.02
C ASN A 7 0.57 -13.99 -18.28
N PHE A 8 -0.51 -13.26 -18.03
CA PHE A 8 -0.47 -11.99 -17.29
C PHE A 8 -0.10 -12.19 -15.81
N TYR A 9 -0.49 -13.32 -15.21
CA TYR A 9 -0.21 -13.65 -13.80
C TYR A 9 1.26 -14.03 -13.55
N TYR A 10 1.95 -14.62 -14.51
CA TYR A 10 3.34 -15.04 -14.34
C TYR A 10 4.39 -13.96 -14.64
N MET A 11 4.00 -12.81 -15.16
CA MET A 11 4.93 -11.74 -15.53
C MET A 11 5.11 -10.64 -14.47
N LYS A 12 4.50 -10.74 -13.29
CA LYS A 12 4.74 -9.78 -12.22
C LYS A 12 6.07 -10.06 -11.52
N LYS A 13 7.15 -9.52 -12.08
CA LYS A 13 8.44 -9.44 -11.38
C LYS A 13 8.23 -8.61 -10.11
N SER A 14 8.45 -9.21 -8.94
CA SER A 14 8.53 -8.44 -7.71
C SER A 14 9.62 -7.38 -7.88
N ILE A 15 9.33 -6.12 -7.54
CA ILE A 15 10.34 -5.07 -7.56
C ILE A 15 11.45 -5.45 -6.57
N THR A 16 12.71 -5.40 -7.01
CA THR A 16 13.84 -5.75 -6.15
C THR A 16 14.10 -4.66 -5.08
N THR A 17 14.92 -4.97 -4.10
CA THR A 17 15.34 -4.01 -3.07
C THR A 17 16.39 -3.02 -3.56
N ASP A 18 16.90 -3.20 -4.78
CA ASP A 18 17.92 -2.34 -5.34
C ASP A 18 17.33 -0.99 -5.76
N LEU A 19 17.94 0.06 -5.28
CA LEU A 19 17.58 1.42 -5.65
C LEU A 19 18.09 1.72 -7.06
N THR A 20 17.22 1.58 -8.04
CA THR A 20 17.46 1.95 -9.44
C THR A 20 16.36 2.85 -9.97
N PRO A 21 16.62 3.70 -10.99
CA PRO A 21 15.57 4.52 -11.61
C PRO A 21 14.39 3.68 -12.14
N ALA A 22 14.65 2.49 -12.68
CA ALA A 22 13.61 1.61 -13.18
C ALA A 22 12.72 1.07 -12.04
N ASN A 23 13.31 0.68 -10.92
CA ASN A 23 12.56 0.20 -9.76
C ASN A 23 11.76 1.33 -9.08
N ILE A 24 12.31 2.55 -9.02
CA ILE A 24 11.57 3.74 -8.56
C ILE A 24 10.35 3.98 -9.46
N ALA A 25 10.53 3.96 -10.76
CA ALA A 25 9.43 4.14 -11.72
C ALA A 25 8.33 3.09 -11.51
N SER A 26 8.70 1.81 -11.35
CA SER A 26 7.75 0.73 -11.09
C SER A 26 7.01 0.90 -9.76
N VAL A 27 7.68 1.36 -8.70
CA VAL A 27 7.03 1.68 -7.41
C VAL A 27 6.00 2.79 -7.59
N LEU A 28 6.36 3.88 -8.26
CA LEU A 28 5.47 5.00 -8.50
C LEU A 28 4.26 4.61 -9.37
N GLU A 29 4.47 3.77 -10.37
CA GLU A 29 3.41 3.24 -11.24
C GLU A 29 2.38 2.41 -10.45
N ILE A 30 2.84 1.46 -9.62
CA ILE A 30 1.96 0.65 -8.76
C ILE A 30 1.18 1.56 -7.81
N LEU A 31 1.86 2.47 -7.12
CA LEU A 31 1.21 3.39 -6.18
C LEU A 31 0.18 4.29 -6.87
N ALA A 32 0.44 4.73 -8.10
CA ALA A 32 -0.49 5.55 -8.87
C ALA A 32 -1.73 4.75 -9.33
N ALA A 33 -1.55 3.49 -9.68
CA ALA A 33 -2.62 2.64 -10.17
C ALA A 33 -3.53 2.07 -9.06
N SER A 34 -3.01 1.88 -7.84
CA SER A 34 -3.71 1.19 -6.74
C SER A 34 -5.11 1.74 -6.43
N PRO A 35 -5.34 3.07 -6.29
CA PRO A 35 -6.68 3.58 -5.98
C PRO A 35 -7.70 3.32 -7.08
N SER A 36 -7.32 3.52 -8.33
CA SER A 36 -8.21 3.29 -9.47
C SER A 36 -8.50 1.80 -9.66
N LYS A 37 -7.50 0.95 -9.44
CA LYS A 37 -7.69 -0.51 -9.49
C LYS A 37 -8.67 -0.96 -8.42
N LEU A 38 -8.54 -0.48 -7.19
CA LEU A 38 -9.48 -0.77 -6.11
C LEU A 38 -10.91 -0.31 -6.45
N GLU A 39 -11.05 0.92 -6.97
CA GLU A 39 -12.35 1.46 -7.38
C GLU A 39 -13.00 0.58 -8.46
N VAL A 40 -12.25 0.18 -9.48
CA VAL A 40 -12.75 -0.69 -10.55
C VAL A 40 -13.18 -2.05 -10.00
N LEU A 41 -12.37 -2.68 -9.15
CA LEU A 41 -12.68 -3.98 -8.55
C LEU A 41 -13.95 -3.95 -7.70
N THR A 42 -14.19 -2.85 -7.00
CA THR A 42 -15.32 -2.74 -6.07
C THR A 42 -16.56 -2.12 -6.69
N LYS A 43 -16.46 -1.44 -7.82
CA LYS A 43 -17.57 -0.77 -8.51
C LYS A 43 -18.70 -1.74 -8.91
N SER A 44 -18.38 -2.95 -9.28
CA SER A 44 -19.35 -3.98 -9.67
C SER A 44 -20.02 -4.68 -8.47
N LEU A 45 -19.48 -4.46 -7.26
CA LEU A 45 -20.05 -5.06 -6.05
C LEU A 45 -21.27 -4.29 -5.56
N PRO A 46 -22.38 -4.97 -5.24
CA PRO A 46 -23.46 -4.35 -4.49
C PRO A 46 -22.94 -3.80 -3.16
N LYS A 47 -23.41 -2.62 -2.75
CA LYS A 47 -22.95 -1.96 -1.50
C LYS A 47 -23.01 -2.88 -0.27
N VAL A 48 -24.02 -3.74 -0.18
CA VAL A 48 -24.15 -4.72 0.91
C VAL A 48 -22.95 -5.67 1.00
N LYS A 49 -22.27 -5.93 -0.12
CA LYS A 49 -21.10 -6.80 -0.17
C LYS A 49 -19.83 -6.14 0.37
N TRP A 50 -19.77 -4.83 0.49
CA TRP A 50 -18.60 -4.13 1.02
C TRP A 50 -18.30 -4.50 2.47
N ASN A 51 -19.33 -4.83 3.25
CA ASN A 51 -19.26 -5.24 4.66
C ASN A 51 -19.46 -6.75 4.86
N GLN A 52 -19.41 -7.55 3.80
CA GLN A 52 -19.50 -9.00 3.90
C GLN A 52 -18.13 -9.64 3.63
N PRO A 53 -17.74 -10.66 4.41
CA PRO A 53 -16.52 -11.40 4.15
C PRO A 53 -16.50 -11.97 2.72
N LEU A 54 -15.34 -11.91 2.09
CA LEU A 54 -15.14 -12.42 0.73
C LEU A 54 -15.07 -13.95 0.66
N GLY A 55 -14.93 -14.60 1.83
CA GLY A 55 -14.88 -16.04 2.01
C GLY A 55 -14.88 -16.40 3.49
N LYS A 56 -14.76 -17.70 3.80
CA LYS A 56 -14.67 -18.16 5.19
C LYS A 56 -13.37 -17.61 5.82
N ASP A 57 -13.49 -16.98 6.96
CA ASP A 57 -12.37 -16.37 7.71
C ASP A 57 -11.60 -15.27 6.94
N GLU A 58 -12.23 -14.70 5.90
CA GLU A 58 -11.66 -13.66 5.06
C GLU A 58 -12.13 -12.27 5.49
N ARG A 59 -11.32 -11.26 5.14
CA ARG A 59 -11.70 -9.85 5.35
C ARG A 59 -12.80 -9.41 4.41
N THR A 60 -13.59 -8.46 4.87
CA THR A 60 -14.51 -7.69 4.02
C THR A 60 -13.73 -6.70 3.15
N PRO A 61 -14.26 -6.20 2.02
CA PRO A 61 -13.65 -5.12 1.25
C PRO A 61 -13.31 -3.87 2.07
N VAL A 62 -14.16 -3.48 3.02
CA VAL A 62 -13.89 -2.37 3.96
C VAL A 62 -12.65 -2.67 4.81
N GLU A 63 -12.56 -3.87 5.38
CA GLU A 63 -11.41 -4.26 6.21
C GLU A 63 -10.11 -4.38 5.40
N VAL A 64 -10.18 -4.82 4.14
CA VAL A 64 -9.00 -4.81 3.24
C VAL A 64 -8.49 -3.39 3.02
N LEU A 65 -9.39 -2.46 2.70
CA LEU A 65 -9.02 -1.05 2.48
C LEU A 65 -8.52 -0.39 3.77
N ALA A 66 -9.17 -0.64 4.91
CA ALA A 66 -8.73 -0.16 6.22
C ALA A 66 -7.32 -0.68 6.56
N HIS A 67 -7.05 -1.95 6.29
CA HIS A 67 -5.75 -2.56 6.48
C HIS A 67 -4.65 -1.91 5.60
N MET A 68 -4.95 -1.67 4.32
CA MET A 68 -4.04 -0.96 3.41
C MET A 68 -3.75 0.46 3.92
N LEU A 69 -4.77 1.18 4.37
CA LEU A 69 -4.64 2.53 4.94
C LEU A 69 -3.81 2.55 6.23
N ASN A 70 -4.00 1.59 7.14
CA ASN A 70 -3.20 1.49 8.37
C ASN A 70 -1.71 1.30 8.05
N SER A 71 -1.41 0.41 7.09
CA SER A 71 -0.05 0.14 6.65
C SER A 71 0.59 1.35 5.95
N GLU A 72 -0.16 2.01 5.06
CA GLU A 72 0.29 3.23 4.39
C GLU A 72 0.51 4.37 5.39
N ALA A 73 -0.41 4.58 6.33
CA ALA A 73 -0.30 5.67 7.31
C ALA A 73 1.01 5.59 8.08
N ARG A 74 1.38 4.39 8.55
CA ARG A 74 2.63 4.16 9.25
C ARG A 74 3.85 4.38 8.35
N SER A 75 3.84 3.80 7.16
CA SER A 75 5.00 3.86 6.26
C SER A 75 5.20 5.26 5.67
N ALA A 76 4.13 5.97 5.34
CA ALA A 76 4.20 7.34 4.84
C ALA A 76 4.76 8.30 5.90
N GLU A 77 4.34 8.17 7.17
CA GLU A 77 4.89 8.96 8.27
C GLU A 77 6.40 8.76 8.39
N MET A 78 6.86 7.52 8.32
CA MET A 78 8.29 7.20 8.37
C MET A 78 9.07 7.80 7.19
N ILE A 79 8.48 7.79 5.99
CA ILE A 79 9.06 8.44 4.80
C ILE A 79 9.19 9.96 5.04
N TYR A 80 8.13 10.63 5.50
CA TYR A 80 8.16 12.06 5.71
C TYR A 80 9.20 12.47 6.77
N GLN A 81 9.27 11.75 7.86
CA GLN A 81 10.26 11.99 8.89
C GLN A 81 11.70 11.77 8.38
N ALA A 82 11.94 10.71 7.60
CA ALA A 82 13.25 10.46 7.00
C ALA A 82 13.68 11.55 6.00
N LEU A 83 12.71 12.25 5.37
CA LEU A 83 12.99 13.37 4.48
C LEU A 83 13.29 14.67 5.24
N LEU A 84 12.77 14.82 6.45
CA LEU A 84 12.91 16.04 7.26
C LEU A 84 14.05 15.94 8.29
N VAL A 85 14.28 14.76 8.85
CA VAL A 85 15.24 14.51 9.93
C VAL A 85 16.27 13.50 9.45
N ASP A 86 17.51 13.65 9.91
CA ASP A 86 18.57 12.70 9.60
C ASP A 86 18.43 11.45 10.49
N GLU A 87 18.34 10.29 9.85
CA GLU A 87 18.17 8.97 10.49
C GLU A 87 17.18 8.93 11.66
N PRO A 88 15.91 9.33 11.49
CA PRO A 88 14.95 9.31 12.58
C PRO A 88 14.78 7.89 13.12
N TYR A 89 14.60 7.78 14.44
CA TYR A 89 14.37 6.52 15.14
C TYR A 89 12.89 6.40 15.53
N PHE A 90 12.29 5.28 15.19
CA PHE A 90 10.89 5.00 15.46
C PHE A 90 10.74 3.84 16.45
N ALA A 91 9.81 3.98 17.39
CA ALA A 91 9.33 2.85 18.17
C ALA A 91 8.63 1.82 17.26
N THR A 92 8.71 0.56 17.64
CA THR A 92 7.95 -0.49 16.95
C THR A 92 6.46 -0.31 17.23
N VAL A 93 5.69 -0.07 16.17
CA VAL A 93 4.22 0.02 16.22
C VAL A 93 3.65 -0.92 15.18
N HIS A 94 2.81 -1.84 15.60
CA HIS A 94 2.14 -2.74 14.69
C HIS A 94 0.94 -2.05 14.05
N SER A 95 1.00 -1.82 12.72
CA SER A 95 0.02 -1.05 11.97
C SER A 95 -1.43 -1.52 12.16
N GLU A 96 -1.65 -2.83 12.25
CA GLU A 96 -3.00 -3.40 12.42
C GLU A 96 -3.43 -3.42 13.89
N ARG A 97 -2.59 -4.01 14.77
CA ARG A 97 -2.99 -4.27 16.17
C ARG A 97 -3.03 -3.02 17.03
N GLU A 98 -2.24 -2.01 16.70
CA GLU A 98 -2.10 -0.79 17.49
C GLU A 98 -2.67 0.41 16.75
N LEU A 99 -2.12 0.74 15.58
CA LEU A 99 -2.60 1.89 14.82
C LEU A 99 -4.02 1.66 14.27
N GLY A 100 -4.33 0.47 13.77
CA GLY A 100 -5.67 0.15 13.30
C GLY A 100 -6.74 0.27 14.37
N LYS A 101 -6.44 -0.17 15.62
CA LYS A 101 -7.33 -0.02 16.77
C LYS A 101 -7.49 1.43 17.25
N LEU A 102 -6.52 2.29 16.93
CA LEU A 102 -6.60 3.72 17.27
C LEU A 102 -7.42 4.50 16.23
N LEU A 103 -7.19 4.20 14.95
CA LEU A 103 -7.77 4.98 13.84
C LEU A 103 -9.18 4.53 13.47
N HIS A 104 -9.53 3.27 13.75
CA HIS A 104 -10.86 2.70 13.47
C HIS A 104 -11.36 2.97 12.04
N PHE A 105 -10.49 2.84 11.06
CA PHE A 105 -10.88 3.01 9.65
C PHE A 105 -11.95 2.01 9.20
N ASP A 106 -12.01 0.83 9.82
CA ASP A 106 -13.02 -0.20 9.62
C ASP A 106 -14.45 0.22 10.00
N LEU A 107 -14.61 1.32 10.76
CA LEU A 107 -15.91 1.89 11.12
C LEU A 107 -16.42 2.94 10.12
N LEU A 108 -15.61 3.32 9.14
CA LEU A 108 -16.01 4.27 8.11
C LEU A 108 -16.71 3.57 6.94
N GLU A 109 -17.61 4.29 6.27
CA GLU A 109 -18.20 3.80 5.03
C GLU A 109 -17.14 3.60 3.94
N PHE A 110 -17.29 2.55 3.14
CA PHE A 110 -16.33 2.21 2.09
C PHE A 110 -16.01 3.37 1.15
N THR A 111 -17.02 4.14 0.77
CA THR A 111 -16.86 5.30 -0.12
C THR A 111 -16.04 6.42 0.50
N GLU A 112 -16.18 6.65 1.79
CA GLU A 112 -15.39 7.63 2.54
C GLU A 112 -13.93 7.18 2.65
N LEU A 113 -13.72 5.90 2.97
CA LEU A 113 -12.39 5.29 3.00
C LEU A 113 -11.69 5.37 1.64
N LEU A 114 -12.41 5.06 0.55
CA LEU A 114 -11.86 5.12 -0.80
C LEU A 114 -11.47 6.56 -1.17
N ALA A 115 -12.32 7.53 -0.87
CA ALA A 115 -12.00 8.94 -1.11
C ALA A 115 -10.79 9.40 -0.29
N TYR A 116 -10.71 8.99 0.96
CA TYR A 116 -9.55 9.26 1.83
C TYR A 116 -8.27 8.62 1.30
N PHE A 117 -8.32 7.36 0.87
CA PHE A 117 -7.20 6.66 0.24
C PHE A 117 -6.71 7.38 -1.01
N GLN A 118 -7.62 7.82 -1.88
CA GLN A 118 -7.29 8.59 -3.08
C GLN A 118 -6.58 9.91 -2.75
N ILE A 119 -7.04 10.64 -1.74
CA ILE A 119 -6.43 11.92 -1.33
C ILE A 119 -5.04 11.67 -0.75
N ARG A 120 -4.89 10.71 0.16
CA ARG A 120 -3.59 10.35 0.75
C ARG A 120 -2.59 9.97 -0.33
N ARG A 121 -3.03 9.17 -1.32
CA ARG A 121 -2.21 8.74 -2.43
C ARG A 121 -1.72 9.90 -3.29
N LYS A 122 -2.58 10.87 -3.59
CA LYS A 122 -2.17 12.09 -4.30
C LYS A 122 -1.08 12.84 -3.56
N VAL A 123 -1.19 12.95 -2.24
CA VAL A 123 -0.17 13.61 -1.40
C VAL A 123 1.14 12.82 -1.40
N LEU A 124 1.09 11.51 -1.15
CA LEU A 124 2.28 10.66 -1.15
C LEU A 124 3.01 10.69 -2.50
N LEU A 125 2.29 10.53 -3.60
CA LEU A 125 2.87 10.56 -4.94
C LEU A 125 3.48 11.93 -5.25
N ARG A 126 2.84 13.03 -4.84
CA ARG A 126 3.39 14.38 -5.02
C ARG A 126 4.74 14.52 -4.30
N VAL A 127 4.89 13.96 -3.12
CA VAL A 127 6.17 13.94 -2.41
C VAL A 127 7.17 13.08 -3.17
N LEU A 128 6.85 11.80 -3.41
CA LEU A 128 7.76 10.82 -3.99
C LEU A 128 8.24 11.20 -5.40
N SER A 129 7.35 11.75 -6.24
CA SER A 129 7.69 12.14 -7.62
C SER A 129 8.63 13.34 -7.73
N ASN A 130 8.81 14.10 -6.64
CA ASN A 130 9.73 15.25 -6.59
C ASN A 130 11.06 14.94 -5.90
N LEU A 131 11.29 13.70 -5.45
CA LEU A 131 12.51 13.31 -4.78
C LEU A 131 13.68 13.20 -5.76
N LYS A 132 14.84 13.68 -5.32
CA LYS A 132 16.12 13.45 -5.99
C LYS A 132 16.70 12.10 -5.56
N GLU A 133 17.71 11.62 -6.26
CA GLU A 133 18.33 10.33 -5.96
C GLU A 133 18.79 10.22 -4.50
N ASN A 134 19.39 11.27 -3.95
CA ASN A 134 19.85 11.28 -2.56
C ASN A 134 18.69 11.21 -1.56
N ASP A 135 17.52 11.75 -1.88
CA ASP A 135 16.36 11.70 -0.99
C ASP A 135 15.82 10.26 -0.87
N TRP A 136 15.81 9.51 -1.99
CA TRP A 136 15.46 8.10 -2.00
C TRP A 136 16.38 7.23 -1.15
N ARG A 137 17.64 7.64 -0.98
CA ARG A 137 18.65 6.94 -0.18
C ARG A 137 18.60 7.30 1.31
N ARG A 138 17.91 8.34 1.72
CA ARG A 138 17.77 8.71 3.13
C ARG A 138 17.21 7.55 3.93
N THR A 139 17.77 7.34 5.12
CA THR A 139 17.49 6.17 5.94
C THR A 139 16.79 6.53 7.24
N LEU A 140 16.13 5.56 7.80
CA LEU A 140 15.50 5.60 9.11
C LEU A 140 15.81 4.32 9.88
N ARG A 141 15.61 4.35 11.18
CA ARG A 141 15.74 3.19 12.07
C ARG A 141 14.41 2.90 12.75
N GLU A 142 14.13 1.65 12.98
CA GLU A 142 12.99 1.20 13.76
C GLU A 142 13.48 0.26 14.86
N GLU A 143 12.92 0.41 16.04
CA GLU A 143 13.21 -0.43 17.20
C GLU A 143 13.06 -1.92 16.87
N GLY A 144 13.97 -2.74 17.37
CA GLY A 144 13.98 -4.17 17.11
C GLY A 144 14.49 -4.59 15.72
N LYS A 145 14.73 -3.64 14.80
CA LYS A 145 15.33 -3.93 13.49
C LYS A 145 16.81 -3.60 13.48
N GLN A 146 17.62 -4.55 13.06
CA GLN A 146 19.07 -4.34 12.95
C GLN A 146 19.45 -3.49 11.73
N ARG A 147 18.66 -3.58 10.64
CA ARG A 147 18.92 -2.84 9.40
C ARG A 147 18.31 -1.44 9.44
N LYS A 148 19.00 -0.51 8.79
CA LYS A 148 18.38 0.74 8.36
C LYS A 148 17.50 0.50 7.15
N GLU A 149 16.38 1.19 7.08
CA GLU A 149 15.47 1.15 5.95
C GLU A 149 15.50 2.48 5.21
N SER A 150 15.57 2.45 3.89
CA SER A 150 15.58 3.68 3.10
C SER A 150 14.16 4.15 2.76
N VAL A 151 14.02 5.41 2.33
CA VAL A 151 12.79 5.97 1.76
C VAL A 151 12.30 5.08 0.61
N TYR A 152 13.21 4.67 -0.30
CA TYR A 152 12.88 3.74 -1.37
C TYR A 152 12.32 2.42 -0.84
N TRP A 153 12.98 1.83 0.15
CA TRP A 153 12.53 0.56 0.72
C TRP A 153 11.12 0.67 1.30
N ARG A 154 10.81 1.77 1.99
CA ARG A 154 9.47 2.01 2.54
C ARG A 154 8.41 2.23 1.46
N ALA A 155 8.69 3.04 0.45
CA ALA A 155 7.78 3.26 -0.67
C ALA A 155 7.51 1.96 -1.44
N ARG A 156 8.57 1.17 -1.70
CA ARG A 156 8.46 -0.17 -2.27
C ARG A 156 7.60 -1.10 -1.43
N THR A 157 7.77 -1.07 -0.11
CA THR A 157 6.98 -1.92 0.80
C THR A 157 5.49 -1.57 0.71
N ILE A 158 5.13 -0.29 0.65
CA ILE A 158 3.73 0.12 0.44
C ILE A 158 3.23 -0.45 -0.89
N ALA A 159 3.96 -0.22 -1.99
CA ALA A 159 3.56 -0.65 -3.33
C ALA A 159 3.34 -2.17 -3.42
N MET A 160 4.28 -2.95 -2.91
CA MET A 160 4.20 -4.42 -2.93
C MET A 160 3.06 -4.96 -2.07
N HIS A 161 2.87 -4.40 -0.88
CA HIS A 161 1.78 -4.77 0.03
C HIS A 161 0.40 -4.50 -0.58
N GLU A 162 0.23 -3.33 -1.19
CA GLU A 162 -1.04 -3.00 -1.86
C GLU A 162 -1.29 -3.86 -3.09
N GLN A 163 -0.26 -4.10 -3.89
CA GLN A 163 -0.36 -4.98 -5.04
C GLN A 163 -0.84 -6.37 -4.64
N GLU A 164 -0.27 -6.94 -3.58
CA GLU A 164 -0.67 -8.25 -3.06
C GLU A 164 -2.15 -8.28 -2.66
N HIS A 165 -2.61 -7.28 -1.91
CA HIS A 165 -4.02 -7.18 -1.50
C HIS A 165 -4.97 -6.97 -2.67
N LEU A 166 -4.59 -6.15 -3.65
CA LEU A 166 -5.43 -5.93 -4.84
C LEU A 166 -5.50 -7.18 -5.74
N GLU A 167 -4.42 -7.94 -5.84
CA GLU A 167 -4.42 -9.22 -6.57
C GLU A 167 -5.27 -10.28 -5.88
N ASP A 168 -5.19 -10.34 -4.56
CA ASP A 168 -6.01 -11.25 -3.77
C ASP A 168 -7.50 -10.89 -3.86
N LEU A 169 -7.82 -9.60 -3.75
CA LEU A 169 -9.17 -9.08 -3.94
C LEU A 169 -9.72 -9.40 -5.34
N GLU A 170 -8.91 -9.16 -6.39
CA GLU A 170 -9.28 -9.47 -7.77
C GLU A 170 -9.62 -10.95 -7.96
N LYS A 171 -8.81 -11.85 -7.41
CA LYS A 171 -9.06 -13.30 -7.48
C LYS A 171 -10.38 -13.68 -6.80
N LYS A 172 -10.68 -13.10 -5.65
CA LYS A 172 -11.89 -13.39 -4.87
C LYS A 172 -13.17 -12.81 -5.48
N LEU A 173 -13.06 -11.74 -6.25
CA LEU A 173 -14.21 -11.08 -6.88
C LEU A 173 -14.53 -11.61 -8.29
N LEU A 174 -13.57 -12.30 -8.93
CA LEU A 174 -13.76 -12.88 -10.27
C LEU A 174 -14.31 -14.32 -10.25
N ILE A 175 -14.58 -14.88 -9.06
CA ILE A 175 -15.21 -16.18 -8.85
C ILE A 175 -16.71 -15.98 -8.64
#